data_475546a5e8dc87db7ac055b9eecc0ef8
#
_entry.id   475546a5e8dc87db7ac055b9eecc0ef8
#
_cell.length_a   1.000
_cell.length_b   1.000
_cell.length_c   1.000
_cell.angle_alpha   90.00
_cell.angle_beta   90.00
_cell.angle_gamma   90.00
#
_symmetry.space_group_name_H-M   'P 1'
#
loop_
_entity.id
_entity.type
_entity.pdbx_description
1 polymer ?
#
loop_
_entity_poly.entity_id
_entity_poly.type
_entity_poly.pdbx_seq_one_letter_code
_entity_poly.pdbx_strand_id
1 'polypeptide(L)'
;MRELLRDYFDGGVSRRGFFRHLVAAGLTASAARSVLEAAESGGLDAAQPASSGAYRQSGTGGDLLLEQIKAAGTKYLFANPGSVETPFYDAMTDRPEVQLIMGLHEGVVIAMADGYNKVSQKPALVNVHAVAGTGQIGGQLFNANRDGSAIVITAGLNDTTTYSDDLHLAPAPGSTQIDINEQFTKLSWEVRSGASAAVATRRAFKLAGTAPGGPVYVAFSRASMAEKVTGEIWPAETFLIDARPRPAADKLERLARWLIEAERPAVIFGDEISRTNAQGRAVELCELLGLVAATGQQAFGNFPTFHPQYVGGVRASRPFPFGGHDLVVQFGARDPGGGSVPRQIRSPERYAAVGLDTSMLGRTQPLDLAIVAD
;
A
#
# COMPACT_ATOMS: atom_id res chain seq x y z
N MET A 1 22.98 -19.97 -23.89
CA MET A 1 22.20 -19.95 -22.64
C MET A 1 20.97 -19.06 -22.74
N ARG A 2 21.14 -17.77 -23.11
CA ARG A 2 19.95 -16.85 -23.23
C ARG A 2 18.94 -17.31 -24.28
N GLU A 3 19.38 -17.80 -25.43
CA GLU A 3 18.50 -18.36 -26.47
C GLU A 3 17.79 -19.62 -25.99
N LEU A 4 18.50 -20.53 -25.33
CA LEU A 4 17.92 -21.73 -24.78
C LEU A 4 16.85 -21.47 -23.71
N LEU A 5 17.08 -20.47 -22.86
CA LEU A 5 16.07 -19.99 -21.89
C LEU A 5 14.85 -19.41 -22.62
N ARG A 6 15.07 -18.59 -23.66
CA ARG A 6 13.98 -18.04 -24.47
C ARG A 6 13.16 -19.15 -25.10
N ASP A 7 13.82 -20.09 -25.80
CA ASP A 7 13.16 -21.23 -26.45
C ASP A 7 12.36 -22.09 -25.46
N TYR A 8 12.84 -22.21 -24.23
CA TYR A 8 12.12 -22.92 -23.18
C TYR A 8 10.86 -22.18 -22.73
N PHE A 9 10.96 -20.87 -22.51
CA PHE A 9 9.81 -20.04 -22.12
C PHE A 9 8.80 -19.88 -23.26
N ASP A 10 9.26 -19.84 -24.49
CA ASP A 10 8.40 -19.75 -25.69
C ASP A 10 7.77 -21.12 -26.07
N GLY A 11 8.05 -22.17 -25.29
CA GLY A 11 7.52 -23.53 -25.54
C GLY A 11 8.20 -24.30 -26.67
N GLY A 12 9.26 -23.76 -27.25
CA GLY A 12 10.05 -24.40 -28.33
C GLY A 12 10.88 -25.59 -27.85
N VAL A 13 11.22 -25.63 -26.56
CA VAL A 13 11.98 -26.71 -25.95
C VAL A 13 11.22 -27.28 -24.75
N SER A 14 11.05 -28.63 -24.75
CA SER A 14 10.39 -29.28 -23.61
C SER A 14 11.25 -29.25 -22.34
N ARG A 15 10.63 -29.38 -21.15
CA ARG A 15 11.28 -29.48 -19.84
C ARG A 15 12.46 -30.45 -19.85
N ARG A 16 12.28 -31.65 -20.43
CA ARG A 16 13.31 -32.66 -20.52
C ARG A 16 14.42 -32.26 -21.51
N GLY A 17 14.07 -31.58 -22.59
CA GLY A 17 14.99 -30.99 -23.57
C GLY A 17 15.84 -29.90 -22.94
N PHE A 18 15.23 -28.96 -22.26
CA PHE A 18 15.92 -27.88 -21.55
C PHE A 18 16.93 -28.42 -20.51
N PHE A 19 16.52 -29.37 -19.67
CA PHE A 19 17.40 -30.02 -18.71
C PHE A 19 18.62 -30.68 -19.39
N ARG A 20 18.41 -31.40 -20.49
CA ARG A 20 19.50 -32.03 -21.24
C ARG A 20 20.50 -31.02 -21.81
N HIS A 21 20.00 -29.89 -22.32
CA HIS A 21 20.86 -28.83 -22.83
C HIS A 21 21.67 -28.14 -21.71
N LEU A 22 21.10 -27.97 -20.52
CA LEU A 22 21.83 -27.46 -19.36
C LEU A 22 22.99 -28.40 -18.96
N VAL A 23 22.73 -29.69 -18.91
CA VAL A 23 23.77 -30.70 -18.61
C VAL A 23 24.80 -30.75 -19.72
N ALA A 24 24.41 -30.71 -20.99
CA ALA A 24 25.32 -30.65 -22.13
C ALA A 24 26.18 -29.38 -22.16
N ALA A 25 25.67 -28.29 -21.59
CA ALA A 25 26.42 -27.03 -21.40
C ALA A 25 27.36 -27.05 -20.18
N GLY A 26 27.52 -28.22 -19.52
CA GLY A 26 28.49 -28.41 -18.43
C GLY A 26 27.96 -28.22 -17.01
N LEU A 27 26.65 -28.04 -16.82
CA LEU A 27 26.07 -27.98 -15.47
C LEU A 27 26.00 -29.42 -14.89
N THR A 28 26.23 -29.54 -13.58
CA THR A 28 25.92 -30.76 -12.86
C THR A 28 24.41 -31.05 -12.89
N ALA A 29 23.99 -32.28 -12.76
CA ALA A 29 22.57 -32.64 -12.77
C ALA A 29 21.77 -31.90 -11.64
N SER A 30 22.39 -31.67 -10.48
CA SER A 30 21.79 -30.91 -9.40
C SER A 30 21.64 -29.45 -9.77
N ALA A 31 22.68 -28.82 -10.31
CA ALA A 31 22.62 -27.40 -10.74
C ALA A 31 21.62 -27.21 -11.90
N ALA A 32 21.57 -28.12 -12.86
CA ALA A 32 20.61 -28.10 -13.95
C ALA A 32 19.15 -28.23 -13.44
N ARG A 33 18.92 -29.03 -12.39
CA ARG A 33 17.62 -29.16 -11.74
C ARG A 33 17.23 -27.87 -11.01
N SER A 34 18.15 -27.26 -10.26
CA SER A 34 17.90 -25.98 -9.59
C SER A 34 17.59 -24.85 -10.58
N VAL A 35 18.27 -24.80 -11.73
CA VAL A 35 17.96 -23.83 -12.80
C VAL A 35 16.57 -24.08 -13.39
N LEU A 36 16.22 -25.35 -13.62
CA LEU A 36 14.90 -25.73 -14.14
C LEU A 36 13.78 -25.36 -13.14
N GLU A 37 13.96 -25.69 -11.85
CA GLU A 37 13.02 -25.35 -10.78
C GLU A 37 12.89 -23.82 -10.61
N ALA A 38 13.98 -23.08 -10.71
CA ALA A 38 13.97 -21.61 -10.70
C ALA A 38 13.24 -21.04 -11.93
N ALA A 39 13.41 -21.64 -13.10
CA ALA A 39 12.70 -21.24 -14.31
C ALA A 39 11.18 -21.54 -14.22
N GLU A 40 10.79 -22.60 -13.52
CA GLU A 40 9.39 -22.99 -13.32
C GLU A 40 8.73 -22.25 -12.16
N SER A 41 9.42 -22.04 -11.06
CA SER A 41 8.92 -21.28 -9.91
C SER A 41 8.90 -19.77 -10.15
N GLY A 42 9.80 -19.31 -11.00
CA GLY A 42 9.76 -17.97 -11.55
C GLY A 42 8.85 -17.92 -12.76
N GLY A 43 7.62 -18.50 -12.71
CA GLY A 43 6.63 -18.36 -13.78
C GLY A 43 6.68 -16.94 -14.34
N LEU A 44 7.59 -16.71 -15.26
CA LEU A 44 7.47 -15.68 -16.25
C LEU A 44 6.32 -16.19 -17.13
N ASP A 45 5.09 -15.97 -16.68
CA ASP A 45 4.11 -15.54 -17.64
C ASP A 45 4.89 -14.54 -18.47
N ALA A 46 5.20 -14.91 -19.71
CA ALA A 46 5.76 -13.99 -20.67
C ALA A 46 4.77 -12.81 -20.64
N ALA A 47 5.10 -11.83 -19.78
CA ALA A 47 4.45 -10.56 -19.84
C ALA A 47 4.73 -10.16 -21.28
N GLN A 48 3.74 -10.36 -22.13
CA GLN A 48 3.71 -9.69 -23.43
C GLN A 48 4.20 -8.31 -23.11
N PRO A 49 5.23 -7.77 -23.82
CA PRO A 49 5.63 -6.40 -23.58
C PRO A 49 4.33 -5.65 -23.55
N ALA A 50 3.95 -5.12 -22.38
CA ALA A 50 2.69 -4.45 -22.23
C ALA A 50 2.70 -3.44 -23.34
N SER A 51 1.90 -3.68 -24.39
CA SER A 51 1.64 -2.65 -25.37
C SER A 51 1.33 -1.48 -24.47
N SER A 52 2.12 -0.42 -24.51
CA SER A 52 1.91 0.69 -23.62
C SER A 52 0.49 1.13 -23.92
N GLY A 53 -0.51 0.67 -23.17
CA GLY A 53 -1.92 1.03 -23.33
C GLY A 53 -2.14 2.51 -23.06
N ALA A 54 -1.03 3.25 -23.02
CA ALA A 54 -0.99 4.68 -22.96
C ALA A 54 -1.64 5.29 -24.20
N TYR A 55 -2.49 6.27 -23.98
CA TYR A 55 -3.13 7.03 -25.04
C TYR A 55 -2.96 8.53 -24.78
N ARG A 56 -3.00 9.31 -25.86
CA ARG A 56 -2.95 10.77 -25.77
C ARG A 56 -4.35 11.33 -25.59
N GLN A 57 -4.50 12.21 -24.62
CA GLN A 57 -5.73 12.95 -24.34
C GLN A 57 -5.46 14.44 -24.43
N SER A 58 -6.33 15.12 -25.17
CA SER A 58 -6.38 16.59 -25.22
C SER A 58 -7.61 17.09 -24.46
N GLY A 59 -7.46 18.17 -23.74
CA GLY A 59 -8.50 18.77 -22.94
C GLY A 59 -7.97 19.79 -21.97
N THR A 60 -8.68 20.03 -20.88
CA THR A 60 -8.20 20.83 -19.76
C THR A 60 -7.30 19.99 -18.83
N GLY A 61 -6.55 20.63 -17.94
CA GLY A 61 -5.84 19.90 -16.88
C GLY A 61 -6.78 19.08 -15.99
N GLY A 62 -8.02 19.56 -15.78
CA GLY A 62 -9.08 18.81 -15.10
C GLY A 62 -9.50 17.55 -15.87
N ASP A 63 -9.59 17.63 -17.20
CA ASP A 63 -9.84 16.45 -18.04
C ASP A 63 -8.73 15.41 -17.91
N LEU A 64 -7.45 15.85 -17.96
CA LEU A 64 -6.31 14.93 -17.83
C LEU A 64 -6.23 14.31 -16.42
N LEU A 65 -6.53 15.10 -15.40
CA LEU A 65 -6.63 14.62 -14.01
C LEU A 65 -7.66 13.48 -13.92
N LEU A 66 -8.87 13.73 -14.43
CA LEU A 66 -9.97 12.76 -14.36
C LEU A 66 -9.73 11.51 -15.22
N GLU A 67 -9.21 11.67 -16.44
CA GLU A 67 -8.87 10.53 -17.29
C GLU A 67 -7.80 9.62 -16.65
N GLN A 68 -6.80 10.21 -15.98
CA GLN A 68 -5.80 9.41 -15.26
C GLN A 68 -6.40 8.74 -14.01
N ILE A 69 -7.36 9.37 -13.33
CA ILE A 69 -8.12 8.76 -12.23
C ILE A 69 -8.91 7.55 -12.72
N LYS A 70 -9.58 7.66 -13.85
CA LYS A 70 -10.29 6.54 -14.50
C LYS A 70 -9.32 5.41 -14.86
N ALA A 71 -8.19 5.75 -15.47
CA ALA A 71 -7.16 4.80 -15.86
C ALA A 71 -6.49 4.12 -14.63
N ALA A 72 -6.54 4.74 -13.45
CA ALA A 72 -6.14 4.10 -12.19
C ALA A 72 -7.19 3.12 -11.63
N GLY A 73 -8.34 2.95 -12.31
CA GLY A 73 -9.41 2.04 -11.91
C GLY A 73 -10.31 2.57 -10.79
N THR A 74 -10.29 3.87 -10.54
CA THR A 74 -11.12 4.54 -9.54
C THR A 74 -12.58 4.60 -9.98
N LYS A 75 -13.50 4.16 -9.11
CA LYS A 75 -14.94 4.19 -9.35
C LYS A 75 -15.66 5.27 -8.54
N TYR A 76 -15.12 5.66 -7.41
CA TYR A 76 -15.76 6.59 -6.48
C TYR A 76 -14.83 7.73 -6.12
N LEU A 77 -15.38 8.94 -6.15
CA LEU A 77 -14.77 10.14 -5.61
C LEU A 77 -15.55 10.53 -4.34
N PHE A 78 -14.90 10.42 -3.19
CA PHE A 78 -15.45 10.92 -1.92
C PHE A 78 -15.10 12.41 -1.81
N ALA A 79 -16.08 13.28 -1.67
CA ALA A 79 -15.79 14.71 -1.75
C ALA A 79 -16.67 15.60 -0.87
N ASN A 80 -16.07 16.71 -0.45
CA ASN A 80 -16.77 17.93 -0.05
C ASN A 80 -16.24 19.06 -0.96
N PRO A 81 -16.93 19.34 -2.09
CA PRO A 81 -16.43 20.21 -3.15
C PRO A 81 -16.61 21.68 -2.87
N GLY A 82 -15.86 22.52 -3.61
CA GLY A 82 -16.03 23.95 -3.61
C GLY A 82 -15.65 24.61 -4.94
N SER A 83 -15.66 25.95 -4.95
CA SER A 83 -15.54 26.73 -6.18
C SER A 83 -14.14 26.73 -6.82
N VAL A 84 -13.09 26.45 -6.05
CA VAL A 84 -11.71 26.40 -6.59
C VAL A 84 -11.53 25.17 -7.49
N GLU A 85 -12.22 24.08 -7.18
CA GLU A 85 -12.17 22.80 -7.91
C GLU A 85 -13.14 22.75 -9.11
N THR A 86 -13.84 23.83 -9.46
CA THR A 86 -14.85 23.87 -10.54
C THR A 86 -14.33 23.23 -11.84
N PRO A 87 -13.12 23.49 -12.36
CA PRO A 87 -12.68 22.86 -13.62
C PRO A 87 -12.54 21.36 -13.54
N PHE A 88 -12.29 20.78 -12.37
CA PHE A 88 -12.27 19.33 -12.16
C PHE A 88 -13.69 18.75 -12.17
N TYR A 89 -14.63 19.41 -11.51
CA TYR A 89 -16.03 18.96 -11.50
C TYR A 89 -16.72 19.16 -12.84
N ASP A 90 -16.36 20.20 -13.59
CA ASP A 90 -16.80 20.40 -14.96
C ASP A 90 -16.39 19.22 -15.85
N ALA A 91 -15.15 18.77 -15.73
CA ALA A 91 -14.66 17.60 -16.44
C ALA A 91 -15.44 16.30 -16.09
N MET A 92 -16.02 16.19 -14.90
CA MET A 92 -16.83 15.03 -14.49
C MET A 92 -18.19 14.95 -15.16
N THR A 93 -18.72 16.07 -15.67
CA THR A 93 -20.09 16.16 -16.23
C THR A 93 -20.33 15.13 -17.33
N ASP A 94 -19.32 14.89 -18.18
CA ASP A 94 -19.41 13.96 -19.30
C ASP A 94 -18.77 12.58 -19.01
N ARG A 95 -18.42 12.30 -17.75
CA ARG A 95 -17.68 11.09 -17.36
C ARG A 95 -18.30 10.39 -16.15
N PRO A 96 -19.47 9.74 -16.36
CA PRO A 96 -20.22 9.11 -15.27
C PRO A 96 -19.56 7.87 -14.63
N GLU A 97 -18.44 7.40 -15.19
CA GLU A 97 -17.72 6.23 -14.70
C GLU A 97 -17.11 6.45 -13.32
N VAL A 98 -16.81 7.71 -12.95
CA VAL A 98 -16.36 8.10 -11.61
C VAL A 98 -17.55 8.73 -10.90
N GLN A 99 -18.12 8.00 -9.95
CA GLN A 99 -19.29 8.44 -9.19
C GLN A 99 -18.89 9.33 -8.01
N LEU A 100 -19.52 10.48 -7.91
CA LEU A 100 -19.35 11.39 -6.78
C LEU A 100 -20.17 10.92 -5.57
N ILE A 101 -19.49 10.75 -4.43
CA ILE A 101 -20.09 10.49 -3.13
C ILE A 101 -19.80 11.69 -2.23
N MET A 102 -20.84 12.48 -1.98
CA MET A 102 -20.70 13.70 -1.17
C MET A 102 -20.76 13.41 0.33
N GLY A 103 -19.85 14.03 1.07
CA GLY A 103 -19.90 14.14 2.51
C GLY A 103 -20.19 15.58 2.94
N LEU A 104 -20.84 15.76 4.08
CA LEU A 104 -21.18 17.08 4.62
C LEU A 104 -20.05 17.70 5.46
N HIS A 105 -18.94 16.98 5.62
CA HIS A 105 -17.74 17.41 6.32
C HIS A 105 -16.53 16.62 5.81
N GLU A 106 -15.41 17.27 5.62
CA GLU A 106 -14.20 16.69 5.02
C GLU A 106 -13.62 15.54 5.85
N GLY A 107 -13.69 15.61 7.18
CA GLY A 107 -13.32 14.50 8.05
C GLY A 107 -14.16 13.24 7.80
N VAL A 108 -15.47 13.40 7.52
CA VAL A 108 -16.36 12.29 7.15
C VAL A 108 -15.96 11.72 5.78
N VAL A 109 -15.57 12.59 4.84
CA VAL A 109 -15.10 12.18 3.51
C VAL A 109 -13.87 11.31 3.60
N ILE A 110 -12.89 11.69 4.44
CA ILE A 110 -11.70 10.84 4.69
C ILE A 110 -12.10 9.51 5.35
N ALA A 111 -13.03 9.54 6.33
CA ALA A 111 -13.47 8.30 6.99
C ALA A 111 -14.17 7.33 6.03
N MET A 112 -14.99 7.84 5.09
CA MET A 112 -15.59 7.02 4.03
C MET A 112 -14.54 6.42 3.11
N ALA A 113 -13.54 7.20 2.68
CA ALA A 113 -12.43 6.75 1.84
C ALA A 113 -11.56 5.70 2.56
N ASP A 114 -11.30 5.91 3.84
CA ASP A 114 -10.57 4.96 4.69
C ASP A 114 -11.32 3.62 4.79
N GLY A 115 -12.61 3.65 5.11
CA GLY A 115 -13.45 2.45 5.12
C GLY A 115 -13.50 1.73 3.77
N TYR A 116 -13.64 2.49 2.68
CA TYR A 116 -13.59 1.93 1.32
C TYR A 116 -12.26 1.23 1.03
N ASN A 117 -11.12 1.87 1.33
CA ASN A 117 -9.80 1.26 1.14
C ASN A 117 -9.64 -0.02 1.97
N LYS A 118 -10.07 -0.01 3.24
CA LYS A 118 -9.98 -1.17 4.13
C LYS A 118 -10.71 -2.39 3.60
N VAL A 119 -11.87 -2.20 2.98
CA VAL A 119 -12.69 -3.30 2.46
C VAL A 119 -12.27 -3.70 1.04
N SER A 120 -12.07 -2.72 0.16
CA SER A 120 -11.80 -2.98 -1.26
C SER A 120 -10.34 -3.34 -1.56
N GLN A 121 -9.42 -2.99 -0.66
CA GLN A 121 -7.96 -3.03 -0.84
C GLN A 121 -7.46 -2.19 -2.05
N LYS A 122 -8.29 -1.28 -2.56
CA LYS A 122 -7.97 -0.39 -3.67
C LYS A 122 -7.69 1.02 -3.15
N PRO A 123 -6.78 1.78 -3.76
CA PRO A 123 -6.60 3.18 -3.42
C PRO A 123 -7.93 3.95 -3.56
N ALA A 124 -8.27 4.71 -2.54
CA ALA A 124 -9.44 5.58 -2.53
C ALA A 124 -9.07 6.98 -3.01
N LEU A 125 -10.03 7.67 -3.63
CA LEU A 125 -9.87 9.05 -4.09
C LEU A 125 -10.74 9.98 -3.26
N VAL A 126 -10.14 11.07 -2.80
CA VAL A 126 -10.80 12.15 -2.07
C VAL A 126 -10.56 13.48 -2.76
N ASN A 127 -11.57 14.35 -2.75
CA ASN A 127 -11.40 15.77 -3.08
C ASN A 127 -12.03 16.64 -1.99
N VAL A 128 -11.26 17.65 -1.56
CA VAL A 128 -11.68 18.62 -0.55
C VAL A 128 -11.42 20.05 -1.01
N HIS A 129 -12.15 21.01 -0.42
CA HIS A 129 -12.13 22.39 -0.87
C HIS A 129 -10.95 23.18 -0.32
N ALA A 130 -9.96 23.42 -1.18
CA ALA A 130 -8.83 24.32 -0.96
C ALA A 130 -8.21 24.22 0.47
N VAL A 131 -7.74 25.33 1.02
CA VAL A 131 -7.09 25.41 2.32
C VAL A 131 -8.03 25.03 3.47
N ALA A 132 -9.29 25.44 3.41
CA ALA A 132 -10.27 25.20 4.48
C ALA A 132 -10.57 23.69 4.62
N GLY A 133 -10.89 23.02 3.51
CA GLY A 133 -11.11 21.59 3.49
C GLY A 133 -9.86 20.80 3.85
N THR A 134 -8.68 21.26 3.40
CA THR A 134 -7.40 20.67 3.79
C THR A 134 -7.18 20.70 5.31
N GLY A 135 -7.56 21.79 5.97
CA GLY A 135 -7.48 21.88 7.43
C GLY A 135 -8.43 20.92 8.15
N GLN A 136 -9.64 20.72 7.61
CA GLN A 136 -10.68 19.90 8.25
C GLN A 136 -10.42 18.39 8.20
N ILE A 137 -9.56 17.91 7.30
CA ILE A 137 -9.29 16.47 7.19
C ILE A 137 -8.32 15.92 8.25
N GLY A 138 -7.55 16.78 8.94
CA GLY A 138 -6.39 16.40 9.74
C GLY A 138 -6.62 15.27 10.74
N GLY A 139 -7.69 15.33 11.53
CA GLY A 139 -7.97 14.32 12.55
C GLY A 139 -8.22 12.92 12.00
N GLN A 140 -9.01 12.81 10.93
CA GLN A 140 -9.29 11.51 10.30
C GLN A 140 -8.13 11.06 9.41
N LEU A 141 -7.40 11.99 8.82
CA LEU A 141 -6.19 11.68 8.05
C LEU A 141 -5.10 11.06 8.92
N PHE A 142 -4.97 11.52 10.19
CA PHE A 142 -4.13 10.85 11.18
C PHE A 142 -4.47 9.38 11.34
N ASN A 143 -5.77 9.02 11.47
CA ASN A 143 -6.20 7.64 11.59
C ASN A 143 -5.86 6.84 10.32
N ALA A 144 -6.22 7.34 9.15
CA ALA A 144 -5.94 6.70 7.86
C ALA A 144 -4.44 6.46 7.64
N ASN A 145 -3.59 7.42 8.01
CA ASN A 145 -2.14 7.28 7.96
C ASN A 145 -1.63 6.19 8.91
N ARG A 146 -2.14 6.18 10.13
CA ARG A 146 -1.80 5.15 11.13
C ARG A 146 -2.17 3.76 10.66
N ASP A 147 -3.30 3.63 9.98
CA ASP A 147 -3.77 2.36 9.45
C ASP A 147 -3.13 2.00 8.09
N GLY A 148 -2.31 2.88 7.52
CA GLY A 148 -1.67 2.69 6.23
C GLY A 148 -2.65 2.66 5.07
N SER A 149 -3.79 3.36 5.17
CA SER A 149 -4.81 3.37 4.13
C SER A 149 -4.36 4.15 2.91
N ALA A 150 -4.43 3.49 1.75
CA ALA A 150 -4.06 4.09 0.48
C ALA A 150 -5.15 5.08 0.04
N ILE A 151 -4.94 6.36 0.33
CA ILE A 151 -5.87 7.43 -0.03
C ILE A 151 -5.13 8.49 -0.85
N VAL A 152 -5.61 8.78 -2.04
CA VAL A 152 -5.18 9.93 -2.83
C VAL A 152 -6.12 11.09 -2.53
N ILE A 153 -5.58 12.16 -1.97
CA ILE A 153 -6.33 13.36 -1.63
C ILE A 153 -5.96 14.44 -2.62
N THR A 154 -6.96 15.00 -3.27
CA THR A 154 -6.82 16.18 -4.13
C THR A 154 -7.53 17.38 -3.51
N ALA A 155 -7.00 18.56 -3.73
CA ALA A 155 -7.64 19.81 -3.35
C ALA A 155 -7.34 20.90 -4.38
N GLY A 156 -8.20 21.88 -4.48
CA GLY A 156 -7.90 23.08 -5.24
C GLY A 156 -6.87 23.93 -4.51
N LEU A 157 -6.08 24.65 -5.29
CA LEU A 157 -5.13 25.63 -4.80
C LEU A 157 -5.46 26.97 -5.47
N ASN A 158 -5.62 28.02 -4.68
CA ASN A 158 -5.79 29.33 -5.26
C ASN A 158 -4.51 29.80 -5.98
N ASP A 159 -4.73 30.49 -7.07
CA ASP A 159 -3.63 31.07 -7.83
C ASP A 159 -3.16 32.35 -7.16
N THR A 160 -1.92 32.35 -6.68
CA THR A 160 -1.30 33.47 -5.99
C THR A 160 -0.51 34.40 -6.91
N THR A 161 -0.63 34.22 -8.23
CA THR A 161 0.20 34.96 -9.20
C THR A 161 -0.16 36.44 -9.31
N THR A 162 -1.39 36.81 -8.92
CA THR A 162 -1.92 38.16 -9.16
C THR A 162 -1.92 39.04 -7.92
N TYR A 163 -2.04 38.48 -6.71
CA TYR A 163 -2.09 39.22 -5.45
C TYR A 163 -1.82 38.28 -4.27
N SER A 164 -1.01 38.66 -3.30
CA SER A 164 -0.35 37.68 -2.45
C SER A 164 -0.62 37.71 -0.96
N ASP A 165 -1.29 38.73 -0.41
CA ASP A 165 -1.29 38.90 1.04
C ASP A 165 -2.63 38.68 1.75
N ASP A 166 -3.74 38.59 1.05
CA ASP A 166 -5.04 38.22 1.63
C ASP A 166 -5.97 37.57 0.58
N LEU A 167 -5.50 36.49 -0.05
CA LEU A 167 -6.35 35.75 -0.97
C LEU A 167 -7.31 34.85 -0.23
N HIS A 168 -8.61 35.06 -0.49
CA HIS A 168 -9.64 34.18 0.00
C HIS A 168 -9.36 32.71 -0.33
N LEU A 169 -9.41 31.84 0.68
CA LEU A 169 -9.10 30.40 0.57
C LEU A 169 -7.65 30.08 0.17
N ALA A 170 -6.71 30.97 0.41
CA ALA A 170 -5.28 30.70 0.35
C ALA A 170 -4.69 30.55 1.75
N PRO A 171 -3.57 29.83 1.92
CA PRO A 171 -2.83 29.83 3.17
C PRO A 171 -2.29 31.23 3.49
N ALA A 172 -1.98 31.47 4.76
CA ALA A 172 -1.35 32.71 5.18
C ALA A 172 -0.01 32.93 4.47
N PRO A 173 0.41 34.22 4.22
CA PRO A 173 1.69 34.50 3.61
C PRO A 173 2.86 33.80 4.33
N GLY A 174 3.74 33.18 3.55
CA GLY A 174 4.87 32.40 4.08
C GLY A 174 4.57 30.94 4.44
N SER A 175 3.29 30.52 4.33
CA SER A 175 2.86 29.13 4.51
C SER A 175 2.41 28.53 3.19
N THR A 176 2.38 27.21 3.10
CA THR A 176 1.83 26.50 1.93
C THR A 176 0.67 25.60 2.35
N GLN A 177 -0.25 25.33 1.42
CA GLN A 177 -1.38 24.45 1.70
C GLN A 177 -0.94 23.01 1.99
N ILE A 178 0.17 22.58 1.42
CA ILE A 178 0.71 21.22 1.61
C ILE A 178 1.26 21.01 3.03
N ASP A 179 1.71 22.05 3.72
CA ASP A 179 2.27 21.95 5.08
C ASP A 179 1.24 21.56 6.13
N ILE A 180 -0.05 21.86 5.88
CA ILE A 180 -1.14 21.68 6.86
C ILE A 180 -1.21 20.22 7.35
N ASN A 181 -1.08 19.26 6.46
CA ASN A 181 -1.23 17.84 6.77
C ASN A 181 0.00 17.00 6.38
N GLU A 182 1.15 17.62 6.14
CA GLU A 182 2.37 16.93 5.71
C GLU A 182 2.71 15.75 6.62
N GLN A 183 2.62 15.93 7.94
CA GLN A 183 2.91 14.89 8.93
C GLN A 183 2.00 13.64 8.86
N PHE A 184 0.87 13.73 8.16
CA PHE A 184 -0.12 12.65 8.04
C PHE A 184 -0.17 12.05 6.63
N THR A 185 0.79 12.39 5.79
CA THR A 185 0.86 11.89 4.40
C THR A 185 2.22 11.28 4.11
N LYS A 186 2.26 10.37 3.16
CA LYS A 186 3.53 9.83 2.63
C LYS A 186 4.29 10.87 1.82
N LEU A 187 3.55 11.73 1.13
CA LEU A 187 4.07 12.83 0.34
C LEU A 187 2.96 13.83 0.04
N SER A 188 3.32 15.10 0.03
CA SER A 188 2.44 16.21 -0.34
C SER A 188 3.12 17.11 -1.36
N TRP A 189 2.41 17.57 -2.40
CA TRP A 189 2.95 18.53 -3.36
C TRP A 189 1.87 19.33 -4.09
N GLU A 190 2.30 20.37 -4.80
CA GLU A 190 1.45 21.25 -5.60
C GLU A 190 1.66 21.02 -7.09
N VAL A 191 0.59 21.13 -7.86
CA VAL A 191 0.59 21.08 -9.34
C VAL A 191 0.12 22.41 -9.89
N ARG A 192 1.00 23.11 -10.58
CA ARG A 192 0.76 24.45 -11.12
C ARG A 192 0.74 24.51 -12.65
N SER A 193 0.81 23.36 -13.33
CA SER A 193 0.66 23.26 -14.79
C SER A 193 -0.27 22.11 -15.14
N GLY A 194 -1.21 22.35 -16.04
CA GLY A 194 -2.15 21.37 -16.56
C GLY A 194 -1.46 20.19 -17.24
N ALA A 195 -0.32 20.43 -17.92
CA ALA A 195 0.47 19.37 -18.54
C ALA A 195 1.00 18.34 -17.53
N SER A 196 1.13 18.71 -16.25
CA SER A 196 1.58 17.82 -15.17
C SER A 196 0.44 17.06 -14.49
N ALA A 197 -0.83 17.34 -14.79
CA ALA A 197 -1.98 16.81 -14.07
C ALA A 197 -2.02 15.26 -14.10
N ALA A 198 -1.89 14.65 -15.27
CA ALA A 198 -1.92 13.19 -15.42
C ALA A 198 -0.73 12.53 -14.70
N VAL A 199 0.50 13.04 -14.85
CA VAL A 199 1.69 12.44 -14.23
C VAL A 199 1.66 12.58 -12.71
N ALA A 200 1.19 13.70 -12.18
CA ALA A 200 1.04 13.92 -10.74
C ALA A 200 0.02 12.95 -10.14
N THR A 201 -1.12 12.78 -10.80
CA THR A 201 -2.18 11.85 -10.41
C THR A 201 -1.67 10.41 -10.39
N ARG A 202 -1.03 9.97 -11.46
CA ARG A 202 -0.43 8.63 -11.55
C ARG A 202 0.57 8.38 -10.43
N ARG A 203 1.46 9.36 -10.16
CA ARG A 203 2.42 9.29 -9.07
C ARG A 203 1.74 9.20 -7.71
N ALA A 204 0.63 9.93 -7.49
CA ALA A 204 -0.12 9.88 -6.25
C ALA A 204 -0.71 8.48 -5.99
N PHE A 205 -1.37 7.90 -6.97
CA PHE A 205 -1.91 6.53 -6.85
C PHE A 205 -0.82 5.49 -6.61
N LYS A 206 0.29 5.58 -7.35
CA LYS A 206 1.46 4.72 -7.14
C LYS A 206 1.96 4.79 -5.70
N LEU A 207 2.21 5.99 -5.19
CA LEU A 207 2.77 6.19 -3.86
C LEU A 207 1.80 5.76 -2.75
N ALA A 208 0.51 6.08 -2.89
CA ALA A 208 -0.50 5.69 -1.91
C ALA A 208 -0.62 4.16 -1.82
N GLY A 209 -0.65 3.46 -2.95
CA GLY A 209 -0.84 2.01 -3.03
C GLY A 209 0.42 1.18 -2.79
N THR A 210 1.63 1.74 -2.95
CA THR A 210 2.87 0.98 -2.71
C THR A 210 3.07 0.74 -1.21
N ALA A 211 3.25 -0.49 -0.83
CA ALA A 211 3.44 -0.89 0.58
C ALA A 211 4.76 -0.33 1.19
N PRO A 212 4.76 0.08 2.46
CA PRO A 212 3.58 0.28 3.30
C PRO A 212 2.68 1.39 2.76
N GLY A 213 1.39 1.12 2.60
CA GLY A 213 0.40 2.06 2.07
C GLY A 213 0.24 3.31 2.94
N GLY A 214 -0.39 4.34 2.39
CA GLY A 214 -0.68 5.55 3.16
C GLY A 214 -1.23 6.70 2.32
N PRO A 215 -1.77 7.74 2.97
CA PRO A 215 -2.32 8.90 2.29
C PRO A 215 -1.27 9.69 1.50
N VAL A 216 -1.68 10.24 0.37
CA VAL A 216 -0.90 11.16 -0.46
C VAL A 216 -1.77 12.37 -0.78
N TYR A 217 -1.22 13.56 -0.65
CA TYR A 217 -1.95 14.79 -0.87
C TYR A 217 -1.40 15.56 -2.08
N VAL A 218 -2.29 16.02 -2.96
CA VAL A 218 -1.92 16.80 -4.15
C VAL A 218 -2.85 17.99 -4.30
N ALA A 219 -2.29 19.20 -4.22
CA ALA A 219 -3.03 20.43 -4.48
C ALA A 219 -2.85 20.85 -5.96
N PHE A 220 -3.96 21.08 -6.66
CA PHE A 220 -3.97 21.51 -8.05
C PHE A 220 -4.40 22.97 -8.14
N SER A 221 -3.59 23.83 -8.74
CA SER A 221 -4.01 25.22 -8.95
C SER A 221 -5.21 25.27 -9.90
N ARG A 222 -6.14 26.19 -9.61
CA ARG A 222 -7.32 26.40 -10.47
C ARG A 222 -6.90 26.68 -11.92
N ALA A 223 -5.85 27.49 -12.12
CA ALA A 223 -5.30 27.77 -13.44
C ALA A 223 -4.82 26.51 -14.14
N SER A 224 -4.08 25.62 -13.44
CA SER A 224 -3.60 24.37 -14.04
C SER A 224 -4.74 23.44 -14.43
N MET A 225 -5.82 23.40 -13.64
CA MET A 225 -6.98 22.57 -13.98
C MET A 225 -7.78 23.13 -15.16
N ALA A 226 -7.77 24.45 -15.39
CA ALA A 226 -8.43 25.10 -16.52
C ALA A 226 -7.55 25.20 -17.81
N GLU A 227 -6.24 25.00 -17.69
CA GLU A 227 -5.28 25.08 -18.79
C GLU A 227 -5.58 24.04 -19.86
N LYS A 228 -5.67 24.46 -21.14
CA LYS A 228 -5.83 23.53 -22.27
C LYS A 228 -4.49 22.89 -22.64
N VAL A 229 -4.42 21.59 -22.52
CA VAL A 229 -3.20 20.80 -22.65
C VAL A 229 -3.45 19.48 -23.37
N THR A 230 -2.36 18.82 -23.75
CA THR A 230 -2.37 17.43 -24.22
C THR A 230 -1.40 16.64 -23.33
N GLY A 231 -1.82 15.51 -22.84
CA GLY A 231 -1.00 14.63 -21.99
C GLY A 231 -1.17 13.16 -22.35
N GLU A 232 -0.33 12.33 -21.74
CA GLU A 232 -0.41 10.88 -21.87
C GLU A 232 -1.08 10.30 -20.64
N ILE A 233 -2.09 9.46 -20.88
CA ILE A 233 -2.83 8.70 -19.88
C ILE A 233 -2.30 7.27 -19.90
N TRP A 234 -1.94 6.77 -18.74
CA TRP A 234 -1.35 5.44 -18.58
C TRP A 234 -2.27 4.55 -17.75
N PRO A 235 -2.50 3.28 -18.14
CA PRO A 235 -3.33 2.36 -17.39
C PRO A 235 -2.64 1.89 -16.10
N ALA A 236 -3.44 1.48 -15.11
CA ALA A 236 -3.00 1.15 -13.75
C ALA A 236 -1.85 0.15 -13.69
N GLU A 237 -1.90 -0.89 -14.51
CA GLU A 237 -0.91 -1.96 -14.58
C GLU A 237 0.49 -1.50 -15.00
N THR A 238 0.62 -0.32 -15.58
CA THR A 238 1.92 0.23 -15.97
C THR A 238 2.62 1.03 -14.88
N PHE A 239 1.90 1.46 -13.85
CA PHE A 239 2.47 2.31 -12.81
C PHE A 239 2.19 1.87 -11.38
N LEU A 240 1.16 1.08 -11.12
CA LEU A 240 0.96 0.49 -9.80
C LEU A 240 1.98 -0.63 -9.61
N ILE A 241 2.72 -0.55 -8.52
CA ILE A 241 3.78 -1.53 -8.22
C ILE A 241 3.21 -2.55 -7.24
N ASP A 242 3.17 -3.80 -7.67
CA ASP A 242 2.95 -4.93 -6.77
C ASP A 242 4.26 -5.29 -6.05
N ALA A 243 4.51 -4.59 -4.95
CA ALA A 243 5.71 -4.77 -4.15
C ALA A 243 5.46 -5.82 -3.06
N ARG A 244 5.59 -7.10 -3.42
CA ARG A 244 5.56 -8.23 -2.49
C ARG A 244 6.95 -8.86 -2.37
N PRO A 245 7.82 -8.32 -1.50
CA PRO A 245 9.15 -8.86 -1.34
C PRO A 245 9.11 -10.23 -0.69
N ARG A 246 9.87 -11.17 -1.26
CA ARG A 246 10.05 -12.49 -0.66
C ARG A 246 11.17 -12.44 0.38
N PRO A 247 11.08 -13.22 1.47
CA PRO A 247 12.13 -13.27 2.46
C PRO A 247 13.40 -13.91 1.89
N ALA A 248 14.55 -13.56 2.47
CA ALA A 248 15.78 -14.29 2.22
C ALA A 248 15.63 -15.75 2.68
N ALA A 249 16.07 -16.70 1.84
CA ALA A 249 15.81 -18.12 2.05
C ALA A 249 16.37 -18.65 3.38
N ASP A 250 17.55 -18.21 3.77
CA ASP A 250 18.20 -18.56 5.05
C ASP A 250 17.40 -18.08 6.27
N LYS A 251 16.83 -16.88 6.19
CA LYS A 251 15.97 -16.33 7.26
C LYS A 251 14.65 -17.06 7.36
N LEU A 252 14.05 -17.40 6.22
CA LEU A 252 12.82 -18.18 6.18
C LEU A 252 13.02 -19.57 6.76
N GLU A 253 14.09 -20.26 6.36
CA GLU A 253 14.46 -21.59 6.89
C GLU A 253 14.70 -21.52 8.41
N ARG A 254 15.41 -20.50 8.87
CA ARG A 254 15.65 -20.29 10.30
C ARG A 254 14.35 -20.10 11.07
N LEU A 255 13.42 -19.28 10.57
CA LEU A 255 12.14 -19.07 11.20
C LEU A 255 11.30 -20.34 11.25
N ALA A 256 11.25 -21.07 10.13
CA ALA A 256 10.54 -22.36 10.06
C ALA A 256 11.09 -23.37 11.06
N ARG A 257 12.40 -23.45 11.19
CA ARG A 257 13.07 -24.31 12.17
C ARG A 257 12.70 -23.93 13.60
N TRP A 258 12.71 -22.65 13.93
CA TRP A 258 12.32 -22.19 15.25
C TRP A 258 10.86 -22.51 15.60
N LEU A 259 9.95 -22.38 14.62
CA LEU A 259 8.54 -22.72 14.81
C LEU A 259 8.31 -24.21 15.04
N ILE A 260 9.14 -25.09 14.43
CA ILE A 260 9.07 -26.55 14.59
C ILE A 260 9.69 -26.98 15.92
N GLU A 261 10.79 -26.36 16.36
CA GLU A 261 11.53 -26.71 17.57
C GLU A 261 10.87 -26.19 18.85
N ALA A 262 10.06 -25.12 18.75
CA ALA A 262 9.46 -24.48 19.90
C ALA A 262 8.43 -25.40 20.58
N GLU A 263 8.49 -25.50 21.91
CA GLU A 263 7.54 -26.26 22.71
C GLU A 263 6.23 -25.50 22.97
N ARG A 264 6.32 -24.17 23.06
CA ARG A 264 5.19 -23.28 23.34
C ARG A 264 5.22 -22.04 22.44
N PRO A 265 5.15 -22.21 21.12
CA PRO A 265 5.15 -21.09 20.18
C PRO A 265 3.85 -20.30 20.23
N ALA A 266 3.97 -18.99 20.01
CA ALA A 266 2.82 -18.10 19.85
C ALA A 266 3.04 -17.13 18.69
N VAL A 267 1.95 -16.73 18.04
CA VAL A 267 1.99 -15.81 16.91
C VAL A 267 1.07 -14.61 17.15
N ILE A 268 1.51 -13.46 16.62
CA ILE A 268 0.74 -12.22 16.63
C ILE A 268 0.54 -11.77 15.20
N PHE A 269 -0.71 -11.75 14.75
CA PHE A 269 -1.08 -11.31 13.42
C PHE A 269 -1.49 -9.85 13.41
N GLY A 270 -0.95 -9.08 12.48
CA GLY A 270 -1.27 -7.67 12.28
C GLY A 270 -1.94 -7.40 10.94
N ASP A 271 -2.11 -6.12 10.64
CA ASP A 271 -2.93 -5.64 9.53
C ASP A 271 -2.38 -5.99 8.14
N GLU A 272 -1.08 -6.29 8.01
CA GLU A 272 -0.51 -6.74 6.74
C GLU A 272 -1.10 -8.09 6.31
N ILE A 273 -1.50 -8.96 7.24
CA ILE A 273 -2.18 -10.25 6.94
C ILE A 273 -3.46 -10.03 6.12
N SER A 274 -4.29 -9.05 6.53
CA SER A 274 -5.51 -8.74 5.78
C SER A 274 -5.23 -8.03 4.46
N ARG A 275 -4.19 -7.17 4.42
CA ARG A 275 -3.82 -6.43 3.21
C ARG A 275 -3.29 -7.32 2.10
N THR A 276 -2.74 -8.47 2.45
CA THR A 276 -2.19 -9.45 1.50
C THR A 276 -3.11 -10.65 1.28
N ASN A 277 -4.32 -10.62 1.88
CA ASN A 277 -5.29 -11.74 1.86
C ASN A 277 -4.71 -13.05 2.41
N ALA A 278 -3.84 -12.98 3.42
CA ALA A 278 -3.14 -14.11 3.99
C ALA A 278 -3.87 -14.77 5.18
N GLN A 279 -5.12 -14.35 5.51
CA GLN A 279 -5.86 -14.88 6.66
C GLN A 279 -6.00 -16.41 6.62
N GLY A 280 -6.33 -16.97 5.45
CA GLY A 280 -6.44 -18.44 5.28
C GLY A 280 -5.11 -19.14 5.57
N ARG A 281 -3.99 -18.57 5.12
CA ARG A 281 -2.66 -19.12 5.41
C ARG A 281 -2.26 -18.98 6.88
N ALA A 282 -2.69 -17.91 7.53
CA ALA A 282 -2.48 -17.73 8.96
C ALA A 282 -3.21 -18.81 9.78
N VAL A 283 -4.44 -19.17 9.39
CA VAL A 283 -5.20 -20.26 10.01
C VAL A 283 -4.51 -21.60 9.77
N GLU A 284 -4.18 -21.93 8.51
CA GLU A 284 -3.48 -23.18 8.16
C GLU A 284 -2.18 -23.36 8.95
N LEU A 285 -1.39 -22.29 9.10
CA LEU A 285 -0.15 -22.32 9.89
C LEU A 285 -0.41 -22.63 11.36
N CYS A 286 -1.43 -21.99 11.94
CA CYS A 286 -1.80 -22.21 13.34
C CYS A 286 -2.30 -23.64 13.58
N GLU A 287 -3.14 -24.15 12.71
CA GLU A 287 -3.66 -25.52 12.81
C GLU A 287 -2.56 -26.57 12.63
N LEU A 288 -1.66 -26.36 11.66
CA LEU A 288 -0.56 -27.28 11.36
C LEU A 288 0.41 -27.43 12.54
N LEU A 289 0.72 -26.33 13.22
CA LEU A 289 1.77 -26.31 14.26
C LEU A 289 1.20 -26.18 15.70
N GLY A 290 -0.12 -26.14 15.87
CA GLY A 290 -0.73 -25.96 17.17
C GLY A 290 -0.43 -24.61 17.83
N LEU A 291 -0.31 -23.52 17.03
CA LEU A 291 0.14 -22.21 17.52
C LEU A 291 -0.97 -21.50 18.31
N VAL A 292 -0.58 -20.81 19.36
CA VAL A 292 -1.46 -19.84 20.03
C VAL A 292 -1.46 -18.55 19.23
N ALA A 293 -2.65 -18.13 18.77
CA ALA A 293 -2.82 -16.97 17.91
C ALA A 293 -3.40 -15.77 18.66
N ALA A 294 -2.75 -14.63 18.50
CA ALA A 294 -3.25 -13.34 18.96
C ALA A 294 -3.25 -12.32 17.81
N THR A 295 -3.93 -11.21 17.99
CA THR A 295 -3.84 -10.07 17.07
C THR A 295 -3.18 -8.87 17.75
N GLY A 296 -2.40 -8.10 17.00
CA GLY A 296 -1.89 -6.81 17.44
C GLY A 296 -3.01 -5.75 17.51
N GLN A 297 -2.64 -4.48 17.68
CA GLN A 297 -3.57 -3.39 17.44
C GLN A 297 -4.00 -3.44 15.97
N GLN A 298 -5.29 -3.53 15.73
CA GLN A 298 -5.82 -3.86 14.41
C GLN A 298 -6.88 -2.88 13.93
N ALA A 299 -6.82 -2.59 12.65
CA ALA A 299 -7.87 -1.92 11.88
C ALA A 299 -8.63 -2.91 10.96
N PHE A 300 -8.16 -4.17 10.88
CA PHE A 300 -8.66 -5.21 9.99
C PHE A 300 -8.94 -6.53 10.73
N GLY A 301 -9.67 -7.42 10.07
CA GLY A 301 -9.89 -8.80 10.55
C GLY A 301 -8.72 -9.71 10.17
N ASN A 302 -7.67 -9.74 11.00
CA ASN A 302 -6.41 -10.41 10.68
C ASN A 302 -6.42 -11.90 10.98
N PHE A 303 -7.27 -12.35 11.92
CA PHE A 303 -7.46 -13.75 12.29
C PHE A 303 -8.90 -13.95 12.80
N PRO A 304 -9.53 -15.11 12.54
CA PRO A 304 -10.90 -15.38 13.00
C PRO A 304 -11.00 -15.37 14.54
N THR A 305 -11.80 -14.49 15.09
CA THR A 305 -11.91 -14.29 16.55
C THR A 305 -12.63 -15.44 17.27
N PHE A 306 -13.33 -16.30 16.54
CA PHE A 306 -13.99 -17.51 17.06
C PHE A 306 -13.16 -18.79 16.88
N HIS A 307 -11.95 -18.68 16.32
CA HIS A 307 -11.07 -19.83 16.14
C HIS A 307 -10.58 -20.38 17.51
N PRO A 308 -10.53 -21.70 17.74
CA PRO A 308 -10.13 -22.28 19.04
C PRO A 308 -8.74 -21.85 19.54
N GLN A 309 -7.83 -21.57 18.63
CA GLN A 309 -6.47 -21.15 18.96
C GLN A 309 -6.34 -19.63 19.19
N TYR A 310 -7.42 -18.86 18.97
CA TYR A 310 -7.40 -17.41 19.16
C TYR A 310 -7.57 -17.04 20.65
N VAL A 311 -6.62 -16.28 21.18
CA VAL A 311 -6.57 -15.89 22.59
C VAL A 311 -6.87 -14.41 22.85
N GLY A 312 -7.15 -13.66 21.79
CA GLY A 312 -7.54 -12.24 21.90
C GLY A 312 -6.49 -11.28 21.35
N GLY A 313 -6.75 -9.97 21.53
CA GLY A 313 -5.87 -8.91 21.10
C GLY A 313 -4.80 -8.57 22.12
N VAL A 314 -3.56 -8.40 21.66
CA VAL A 314 -2.46 -7.87 22.47
C VAL A 314 -2.57 -6.35 22.50
N ARG A 315 -2.71 -5.77 23.70
CA ARG A 315 -2.78 -4.32 23.92
C ARG A 315 -1.82 -3.93 25.04
N ALA A 316 -1.41 -2.68 25.05
CA ALA A 316 -0.57 -2.13 26.11
C ALA A 316 -1.13 -2.35 27.52
N SER A 317 -2.46 -2.35 27.68
CA SER A 317 -3.17 -2.59 28.95
C SER A 317 -3.48 -4.07 29.23
N ARG A 318 -3.22 -4.96 28.27
CA ARG A 318 -3.53 -6.38 28.39
C ARG A 318 -2.35 -7.19 27.90
N PRO A 319 -1.48 -7.64 28.80
CA PRO A 319 -0.32 -8.46 28.43
C PRO A 319 -0.78 -9.73 27.72
N PHE A 320 0.11 -10.28 26.92
CA PHE A 320 -0.12 -11.57 26.26
C PHE A 320 -0.57 -12.57 27.33
N PRO A 321 -1.74 -13.20 27.18
CA PRO A 321 -2.42 -13.86 28.30
C PRO A 321 -1.70 -15.09 28.87
N PHE A 322 -0.64 -15.55 28.20
CA PHE A 322 0.07 -16.75 28.58
C PHE A 322 1.57 -16.45 28.70
N GLY A 323 2.03 -16.21 29.90
CA GLY A 323 3.46 -16.17 30.17
C GLY A 323 4.11 -17.53 29.86
N GLY A 324 5.38 -17.51 29.48
CA GLY A 324 6.18 -18.72 29.29
C GLY A 324 6.18 -19.31 27.88
N HIS A 325 5.91 -18.51 26.85
CA HIS A 325 6.22 -18.87 25.48
C HIS A 325 7.74 -18.83 25.26
N ASP A 326 8.27 -19.88 24.62
CA ASP A 326 9.69 -19.97 24.24
C ASP A 326 9.96 -19.26 22.91
N LEU A 327 8.93 -19.15 22.04
CA LEU A 327 8.98 -18.40 20.78
C LEU A 327 7.74 -17.54 20.61
N VAL A 328 7.94 -16.27 20.26
CA VAL A 328 6.87 -15.39 19.75
C VAL A 328 7.26 -14.89 18.36
N VAL A 329 6.34 -15.01 17.41
CA VAL A 329 6.52 -14.48 16.05
C VAL A 329 5.42 -13.48 15.75
N GLN A 330 5.80 -12.28 15.32
CA GLN A 330 4.88 -11.30 14.74
C GLN A 330 4.86 -11.42 13.22
N PHE A 331 3.66 -11.43 12.65
CA PHE A 331 3.45 -11.38 11.20
C PHE A 331 2.63 -10.14 10.84
N GLY A 332 3.25 -9.19 10.18
CA GLY A 332 2.60 -7.97 9.69
C GLY A 332 1.97 -7.11 10.78
N ALA A 333 2.42 -7.28 12.02
CA ALA A 333 1.92 -6.53 13.16
C ALA A 333 2.82 -5.32 13.43
N ARG A 334 2.19 -4.21 13.76
CA ARG A 334 2.92 -3.12 14.40
C ARG A 334 3.35 -3.58 15.79
N ASP A 335 4.55 -3.18 16.18
CA ASP A 335 5.04 -3.44 17.53
C ASP A 335 3.97 -2.98 18.56
N PRO A 336 3.50 -3.89 19.45
CA PRO A 336 2.45 -3.60 20.41
C PRO A 336 2.82 -2.54 21.46
N GLY A 337 4.06 -2.12 21.53
CA GLY A 337 4.58 -1.08 22.37
C GLY A 337 4.20 0.34 21.95
N GLY A 338 2.89 0.63 21.80
CA GLY A 338 2.40 2.00 21.66
C GLY A 338 2.44 2.74 23.00
N GLY A 339 3.40 3.66 23.19
CA GLY A 339 3.51 4.45 24.43
C GLY A 339 4.22 3.67 25.55
N SER A 340 4.45 4.23 26.61
CA SER A 340 5.25 4.02 27.80
C SER A 340 5.53 2.60 28.34
N VAL A 341 5.21 1.48 27.71
CA VAL A 341 5.47 0.17 28.33
C VAL A 341 6.00 -0.90 27.37
N PRO A 342 7.32 -1.06 27.28
CA PRO A 342 7.97 -2.19 26.60
C PRO A 342 7.80 -3.54 27.34
N ARG A 343 7.03 -3.61 28.41
CA ARG A 343 7.09 -4.73 29.36
C ARG A 343 6.22 -5.94 29.05
N GLN A 344 5.56 -6.00 27.90
CA GLN A 344 4.40 -6.89 27.78
C GLN A 344 4.62 -8.13 26.92
N ILE A 345 5.59 -8.12 26.04
CA ILE A 345 6.17 -9.36 25.52
C ILE A 345 7.43 -9.60 26.38
N ARG A 346 7.22 -10.04 27.60
CA ARG A 346 8.36 -10.49 28.40
C ARG A 346 8.90 -11.73 27.75
N SER A 347 10.04 -11.49 27.13
CA SER A 347 11.07 -12.42 26.76
C SER A 347 10.57 -13.82 26.53
N PRO A 348 10.00 -14.11 25.37
CA PRO A 348 10.26 -15.43 24.85
C PRO A 348 11.77 -15.59 24.78
N GLU A 349 12.24 -16.77 24.86
CA GLU A 349 13.66 -17.07 24.62
C GLU A 349 14.08 -16.59 23.22
N ARG A 350 13.12 -16.55 22.28
CA ARG A 350 13.29 -16.07 20.91
C ARG A 350 12.10 -15.20 20.47
N TYR A 351 12.42 -14.06 19.87
CA TYR A 351 11.43 -13.15 19.32
C TYR A 351 11.73 -12.82 17.87
N ALA A 352 10.79 -13.12 16.97
CA ALA A 352 10.90 -12.85 15.54
C ALA A 352 9.78 -11.94 15.04
N ALA A 353 10.06 -11.15 14.01
CA ALA A 353 9.06 -10.35 13.34
C ALA A 353 9.25 -10.38 11.81
N VAL A 354 8.13 -10.52 11.11
CA VAL A 354 8.01 -10.47 9.66
C VAL A 354 7.08 -9.32 9.30
N GLY A 355 7.46 -8.47 8.37
CA GLY A 355 6.62 -7.35 7.92
C GLY A 355 7.31 -6.47 6.89
N LEU A 356 6.53 -5.62 6.26
CA LEU A 356 6.98 -4.72 5.18
C LEU A 356 7.55 -3.40 5.71
N ASP A 357 7.02 -2.91 6.82
CA ASP A 357 7.41 -1.63 7.39
C ASP A 357 8.64 -1.76 8.29
N THR A 358 9.81 -1.50 7.73
CA THR A 358 11.08 -1.56 8.46
C THR A 358 11.17 -0.56 9.63
N SER A 359 10.37 0.50 9.62
CA SER A 359 10.32 1.47 10.73
C SER A 359 9.59 0.91 11.95
N MET A 360 8.80 -0.13 11.77
CA MET A 360 8.03 -0.80 12.82
C MET A 360 8.69 -2.08 13.34
N LEU A 361 9.55 -2.71 12.54
CA LEU A 361 10.27 -3.91 12.97
C LEU A 361 11.31 -3.57 14.05
N GLY A 362 11.15 -4.17 15.23
CA GLY A 362 12.07 -3.95 16.35
C GLY A 362 12.03 -2.54 16.95
N ARG A 363 10.96 -1.80 16.73
CA ARG A 363 10.85 -0.40 17.16
C ARG A 363 10.97 -0.20 18.65
N THR A 364 10.40 -1.08 19.47
CA THR A 364 10.35 -0.94 20.92
C THR A 364 11.11 -2.04 21.66
N GLN A 365 11.42 -3.14 20.99
CA GLN A 365 12.19 -4.24 21.59
C GLN A 365 13.10 -4.89 20.55
N PRO A 366 14.28 -5.41 21.00
CA PRO A 366 15.18 -6.14 20.12
C PRO A 366 14.47 -7.37 19.52
N LEU A 367 14.85 -7.73 18.31
CA LEU A 367 14.42 -8.94 17.63
C LEU A 367 15.63 -9.88 17.45
N ASP A 368 15.42 -11.17 17.73
CA ASP A 368 16.42 -12.21 17.41
C ASP A 368 16.42 -12.54 15.91
N LEU A 369 15.27 -12.30 15.25
CA LEU A 369 15.13 -12.44 13.80
C LEU A 369 14.15 -11.40 13.24
N ALA A 370 14.63 -10.56 12.34
CA ALA A 370 13.83 -9.63 11.57
C ALA A 370 13.81 -10.03 10.09
N ILE A 371 12.61 -10.13 9.50
CA ILE A 371 12.40 -10.50 8.10
C ILE A 371 11.56 -9.42 7.43
N VAL A 372 12.11 -8.80 6.39
CA VAL A 372 11.35 -7.89 5.52
C VAL A 372 10.75 -8.72 4.40
N ALA A 373 9.45 -8.97 4.48
CA ALA A 373 8.70 -9.76 3.52
C ALA A 373 7.19 -9.50 3.61
N ASP A 374 6.51 -9.84 2.51
CA ASP A 374 5.06 -9.92 2.41
C ASP A 374 4.56 -11.30 2.89
#